data_a89ba850b9ac3116dcb83ffa9ea7c1a8
#
_entry.id   a89ba850b9ac3116dcb83ffa9ea7c1a8
#
_cell.length_a   1.000
_cell.length_b   1.000
_cell.length_c   1.000
_cell.angle_alpha   90.00
_cell.angle_beta   90.00
_cell.angle_gamma   90.00
#
_symmetry.space_group_name_H-M   'P 1'
#
loop_
_entity.id
_entity.type
_entity.pdbx_description
1 polymer ?
#
loop_
_entity_poly.entity_id
_entity_poly.type
_entity_poly.pdbx_seq_one_letter_code
_entity_poly.pdbx_strand_id
1 'polypeptide(L)'
;MVIALQRELDTLTFYDELQVASPFLAAEMIMLPHQQRVVDEKTELDDKLGKLNAFILTSPHFAQLQNEEKERLQRQFSIMRDYTSVLGERIDAFA
;
A
#
# COMPACT_ATOMS: atom_id res chain seq x y z
N MET A 1 2.24 7.11 21.04
CA MET A 1 1.95 7.87 20.26
C MET A 1 1.99 8.16 19.36
N VAL A 2 1.66 7.55 20.26
CA VAL A 2 1.42 8.23 19.34
C VAL A 2 1.62 8.40 18.59
N ILE A 3 1.58 8.22 18.93
CA ILE A 3 1.41 8.78 17.97
C ILE A 3 1.74 9.10 17.52
N ALA A 4 1.79 8.81 18.03
CA ALA A 4 1.84 9.40 17.28
C ALA A 4 2.12 9.66 16.97
N LEU A 5 2.16 9.41 17.41
CA LEU A 5 2.07 9.90 16.85
C LEU A 5 2.60 10.14 16.62
N GLN A 6 2.57 9.92 16.93
CA GLN A 6 2.61 10.39 16.53
C GLN A 6 3.08 10.73 16.19
N ARG A 7 3.11 10.55 16.79
CA ARG A 7 3.09 11.05 16.41
C ARG A 7 3.42 11.18 16.51
N GLU A 8 3.39 10.78 17.22
CA GLU A 8 3.18 11.10 17.14
C GLU A 8 3.12 11.00 17.32
N LEU A 9 3.02 10.73 17.90
CA LEU A 9 2.57 10.93 17.85
C LEU A 9 2.74 10.82 17.92
N ASP A 10 2.43 10.69 18.49
CA ASP A 10 2.11 10.97 18.30
C ASP A 10 2.17 10.71 18.42
N THR A 11 2.04 10.54 18.84
CA THR A 11 1.64 10.64 18.68
C THR A 11 1.55 10.60 19.10
N LEU A 12 1.33 10.38 19.69
CA LEU A 12 0.94 10.65 19.70
C LEU A 12 0.82 10.80 19.91
N THR A 13 0.47 10.58 20.46
CA THR A 13 -0.02 10.95 20.26
C THR A 13 -0.42 10.78 20.32
N PHE A 14 -0.66 10.63 20.63
CA PHE A 14 -1.40 10.73 20.26
C PHE A 14 -1.41 10.42 20.71
N TYR A 15 -1.80 10.25 21.08
CA TYR A 15 -2.24 10.23 21.02
C TYR A 15 -2.11 10.46 21.64
N ASP A 16 -2.33 10.46 22.33
CA ASP A 16 -2.52 10.93 22.50
C ASP A 16 -2.86 11.16 22.80
N GLU A 17 -3.21 11.04 23.23
CA GLU A 17 -3.72 11.38 23.20
C GLU A 17 -4.25 11.14 23.11
N LEU A 18 -4.62 10.77 23.25
CA LEU A 18 -5.19 10.61 22.90
C LEU A 18 -5.30 10.33 23.19
N GLN A 19 -5.42 10.32 23.58
CA GLN A 19 -5.57 10.08 23.70
C GLN A 19 -5.90 9.68 24.05
N VAL A 20 -6.05 9.97 24.28
CA VAL A 20 -6.37 9.26 24.87
C VAL A 20 -7.34 8.45 24.99
N ALA A 21 -7.78 8.69 24.43
CA ALA A 21 -8.67 7.65 24.15
C ALA A 21 -8.35 6.42 24.96
N SER A 22 -9.15 5.38 24.86
CA SER A 22 -8.84 4.17 25.59
C SER A 22 -7.47 3.64 25.20
N PRO A 23 -6.58 3.41 26.16
CA PRO A 23 -5.31 2.74 25.86
C PRO A 23 -5.51 1.36 25.26
N PHE A 24 -6.55 0.68 25.64
CA PHE A 24 -6.89 -0.62 25.11
C PHE A 24 -7.16 -0.53 23.61
N LEU A 25 -7.91 0.47 23.20
CA LEU A 25 -8.22 0.65 21.79
C LEU A 25 -6.96 1.00 20.98
N ALA A 26 -6.10 1.83 21.56
CA ALA A 26 -4.85 2.17 20.89
C ALA A 26 -3.97 0.94 20.69
N ALA A 27 -3.96 0.03 21.68
CA ALA A 27 -3.15 -1.18 21.57
C ALA A 27 -3.62 -2.06 20.42
N GLU A 28 -4.93 -2.11 20.19
CA GLU A 28 -5.46 -2.92 19.11
C GLU A 28 -5.11 -2.40 17.74
N MET A 29 -4.75 -1.13 17.66
CA MET A 29 -4.42 -0.51 16.38
C MET A 29 -2.93 -0.54 16.08
N ILE A 30 -2.12 -1.07 17.00
CA ILE A 30 -0.68 -1.15 16.81
C ILE A 30 -0.38 -2.29 15.84
N MET A 31 0.35 -1.97 14.79
CA MET A 31 0.77 -2.93 13.80
C MET A 31 2.25 -3.24 14.02
N LEU A 32 2.62 -4.50 13.91
CA LEU A 32 4.01 -4.90 14.04
C LEU A 32 4.82 -4.36 12.85
N PRO A 33 6.11 -4.07 13.05
CA PRO A 33 6.91 -3.48 11.97
C PRO A 33 6.90 -4.26 10.66
N HIS A 34 6.94 -5.60 10.73
CA HIS A 34 6.93 -6.38 9.49
C HIS A 34 5.56 -6.33 8.81
N GLN A 35 4.50 -6.17 9.59
CA GLN A 35 3.15 -6.02 9.04
C GLN A 35 3.02 -4.66 8.37
N GLN A 36 3.56 -3.61 9.00
CA GLN A 36 3.52 -2.28 8.42
C GLN A 36 4.28 -2.24 7.10
N ARG A 37 5.40 -2.95 7.01
CA ARG A 37 6.15 -3.02 5.74
C ARG A 37 5.32 -3.62 4.62
N VAL A 38 4.50 -4.62 4.93
CA VAL A 38 3.64 -5.23 3.91
C VAL A 38 2.56 -4.25 3.46
N VAL A 39 1.96 -3.52 4.39
CA VAL A 39 0.97 -2.50 4.05
C VAL A 39 1.60 -1.42 3.19
N ASP A 40 2.79 -0.95 3.56
CA ASP A 40 3.48 0.09 2.78
C ASP A 40 3.82 -0.41 1.38
N GLU A 41 4.29 -1.65 1.28
CA GLU A 41 4.63 -2.25 -0.01
C GLU A 41 3.38 -2.32 -0.91
N LYS A 42 2.26 -2.74 -0.36
CA LYS A 42 1.02 -2.81 -1.13
C LYS A 42 0.57 -1.43 -1.58
N THR A 43 0.68 -0.43 -0.72
CA THR A 43 0.29 0.93 -1.08
C THR A 43 1.12 1.45 -2.25
N GLU A 44 2.44 1.23 -2.21
CA GLU A 44 3.32 1.65 -3.30
C GLU A 44 3.05 0.87 -4.57
N LEU A 45 2.81 -0.42 -4.44
CA LEU A 45 2.52 -1.27 -5.58
C LEU A 45 1.21 -0.88 -6.24
N ASP A 46 0.18 -0.60 -5.44
CA ASP A 46 -1.12 -0.16 -5.97
C ASP A 46 -0.98 1.15 -6.74
N ASP A 47 -0.16 2.08 -6.24
CA ASP A 47 0.08 3.33 -6.94
C ASP A 47 0.75 3.08 -8.29
N LYS A 48 1.78 2.25 -8.31
CA LYS A 48 2.48 1.91 -9.55
C LYS A 48 1.57 1.19 -10.52
N LEU A 49 0.74 0.30 -10.01
CA LEU A 49 -0.21 -0.46 -10.82
C LEU A 49 -1.22 0.47 -11.49
N GLY A 50 -1.73 1.45 -10.74
CA GLY A 50 -2.64 2.44 -11.29
C GLY A 50 -2.01 3.27 -12.40
N LYS A 51 -0.75 3.67 -12.20
CA LYS A 51 -0.03 4.44 -13.20
C LYS A 51 0.23 3.62 -14.46
N LEU A 52 0.61 2.36 -14.29
CA LEU A 52 0.84 1.49 -15.45
C LEU A 52 -0.46 1.23 -16.20
N ASN A 53 -1.54 1.01 -15.46
CA ASN A 53 -2.85 0.81 -16.07
C ASN A 53 -3.27 2.02 -16.91
N ALA A 54 -3.09 3.23 -16.36
CA ALA A 54 -3.43 4.45 -17.08
C ALA A 54 -2.56 4.61 -18.34
N PHE A 55 -1.28 4.28 -18.23
CA PHE A 55 -0.38 4.35 -19.38
C PHE A 55 -0.85 3.42 -20.50
N ILE A 56 -1.18 2.18 -20.16
CA ILE A 56 -1.61 1.19 -21.14
C ILE A 56 -2.93 1.61 -21.80
N LEU A 57 -3.87 2.13 -21.00
CA LEU A 57 -5.23 2.39 -21.49
C LEU A 57 -5.36 3.72 -22.21
N THR A 58 -4.59 4.73 -21.83
CA THR A 58 -4.85 6.09 -22.29
C THR A 58 -3.67 6.81 -22.90
N SER A 59 -2.45 6.34 -22.73
CA SER A 59 -1.29 7.10 -23.22
C SER A 59 -1.07 6.87 -24.72
N PRO A 60 -0.93 7.94 -25.50
CA PRO A 60 -0.58 7.77 -26.90
C PRO A 60 0.83 7.19 -27.09
N HIS A 61 1.69 7.35 -26.08
CA HIS A 61 3.03 6.76 -26.14
C HIS A 61 2.97 5.23 -26.13
N PHE A 62 2.02 4.64 -25.40
CA PHE A 62 1.88 3.19 -25.40
C PHE A 62 1.56 2.68 -26.80
N ALA A 63 0.68 3.38 -27.52
CA ALA A 63 0.28 2.97 -28.87
C ALA A 63 1.45 2.97 -29.85
N GLN A 64 2.48 3.79 -29.57
CA GLN A 64 3.64 3.92 -30.43
C GLN A 64 4.74 2.90 -30.13
N LEU A 65 4.61 2.15 -29.04
CA LEU A 65 5.61 1.15 -28.70
C LEU A 65 5.54 -0.03 -29.65
N GLN A 66 6.66 -0.74 -29.77
CA GLN A 66 6.68 -1.99 -30.51
C GLN A 66 5.85 -3.06 -29.80
N ASN A 67 5.36 -4.00 -30.57
CA ASN A 67 4.45 -5.03 -30.04
C ASN A 67 5.08 -5.81 -28.88
N GLU A 68 6.37 -6.12 -29.00
CA GLU A 68 7.06 -6.86 -27.94
C GLU A 68 7.09 -6.09 -26.62
N GLU A 69 7.26 -4.77 -26.70
CA GLU A 69 7.25 -3.96 -25.48
C GLU A 69 5.84 -3.84 -24.91
N LYS A 70 4.84 -3.70 -25.76
CA LYS A 70 3.45 -3.67 -25.31
C LYS A 70 3.12 -4.96 -24.56
N GLU A 71 3.56 -6.09 -25.08
CA GLU A 71 3.31 -7.38 -24.43
C GLU A 71 4.02 -7.48 -23.09
N ARG A 72 5.27 -6.97 -23.00
CA ARG A 72 5.99 -6.98 -21.75
C ARG A 72 5.29 -6.14 -20.69
N LEU A 73 4.79 -4.96 -21.07
CA LEU A 73 4.09 -4.09 -20.14
C LEU A 73 2.76 -4.70 -19.68
N GLN A 74 2.04 -5.33 -20.59
CA GLN A 74 0.80 -6.01 -20.24
C GLN A 74 1.04 -7.20 -19.31
N ARG A 75 2.13 -7.93 -19.54
CA ARG A 75 2.51 -9.02 -18.66
C ARG A 75 2.94 -8.49 -17.30
N GLN A 76 3.69 -7.38 -17.28
CA GLN A 76 4.06 -6.74 -16.02
C GLN A 76 2.84 -6.31 -15.24
N PHE A 77 1.84 -5.75 -15.91
CA PHE A 77 0.59 -5.37 -15.26
C PHE A 77 -0.08 -6.57 -14.60
N SER A 78 -0.17 -7.68 -15.32
CA SER A 78 -0.79 -8.90 -14.77
C SER A 78 -0.06 -9.41 -13.54
N ILE A 79 1.28 -9.41 -13.59
CA ILE A 79 2.10 -9.88 -12.47
C ILE A 79 1.93 -8.96 -11.28
N MET A 80 1.93 -7.66 -11.49
CA MET A 80 1.75 -6.69 -10.42
C MET A 80 0.36 -6.81 -9.79
N ARG A 81 -0.65 -7.06 -10.60
CA ARG A 81 -2.01 -7.27 -10.11
C ARG A 81 -2.09 -8.50 -9.21
N ASP A 82 -1.45 -9.58 -9.62
CA ASP A 82 -1.41 -10.80 -8.81
C ASP A 82 -0.63 -10.57 -7.53
N TYR A 83 0.46 -9.84 -7.62
CA TYR A 83 1.29 -9.53 -6.47
C TYR A 83 0.52 -8.71 -5.42
N THR A 84 -0.15 -7.64 -5.86
CA THR A 84 -0.92 -6.84 -4.90
C THR A 84 -2.07 -7.63 -4.28
N SER A 85 -2.64 -8.58 -5.04
CA SER A 85 -3.67 -9.47 -4.50
C SER A 85 -3.13 -10.33 -3.37
N VAL A 86 -1.93 -10.89 -3.56
CA VAL A 86 -1.29 -11.70 -2.52
C VAL A 86 -0.98 -10.85 -1.29
N LEU A 87 -0.49 -9.62 -1.49
CA LEU A 87 -0.23 -8.73 -0.37
C LEU A 87 -1.52 -8.43 0.41
N GLY A 88 -2.64 -8.25 -0.29
CA GLY A 88 -3.93 -8.07 0.35
C GLY A 88 -4.33 -9.27 1.20
N GLU A 89 -4.10 -10.47 0.69
CA GLU A 89 -4.39 -11.69 1.44
C GLU A 89 -3.52 -11.79 2.69
N ARG A 90 -2.26 -11.40 2.57
CA ARG A 90 -1.35 -11.42 3.72
C ARG A 90 -1.81 -10.42 4.79
N ILE A 91 -2.25 -9.24 4.37
CA ILE A 91 -2.75 -8.22 5.29
C ILE A 91 -4.01 -8.72 5.99
N ASP A 92 -4.91 -9.34 5.25
CA ASP A 92 -6.14 -9.89 5.82
C ASP A 92 -5.84 -10.96 6.87
N ALA A 93 -4.70 -11.63 6.74
CA ALA A 93 -4.31 -12.69 7.65
C ALA A 93 -3.59 -12.17 8.90
N PHE A 94 -3.41 -10.86 9.03
CA PHE A 94 -2.73 -10.27 10.19
C PHE A 94 -3.56 -10.30 11.47
N ALA A 95 -4.75 -10.74 11.44
CA ALA A 95 -5.70 -10.69 12.56
C ALA A 95 -5.22 -11.36 13.85
#